data_1133ae8e156e9ed5b2aafea1f2817f15
#
_entry.id   1133ae8e156e9ed5b2aafea1f2817f15
#
_cell.length_a   1.000
_cell.length_b   1.000
_cell.length_c   1.000
_cell.angle_alpha   90.00
_cell.angle_beta   90.00
_cell.angle_gamma   90.00
#
_symmetry.space_group_name_H-M   'P 1'
#
loop_
_entity.id
_entity.type
_entity.pdbx_description
1 polymer ?
#
loop_
_entity_poly.entity_id
_entity_poly.type
_entity_poly.pdbx_seq_one_letter_code
_entity_poly.pdbx_strand_id
1 'polypeptide(L)'
;MKQIKTFSLAFTYVGCFLGAGFISGQELWQFFGAFGNWGYVGFVLAALLFTVIGILFVRLTQMTKCAEMDKLLVPWDVKWLRAATGVIGALFLFFVVVSMSAGVGAMLTQLFRVPTWLGSAAFMLAVFLVALLGVSGMVNAFSAMIPILVLATVGFAVGAWCTFGTEGILQLQYTNTNPLMPNWFIATMTFVAYNILGGIGIMSPVGQYVREKKHVYVGIALSGVMLLAVAGSILTSLGTYPEAVQAELPMVALASRLNGTLGTIYGIMLLVAMFCNALASLVGMSAYVEQKSAFVRTHKNPVLLAVSVLAWAASLLGFAEIIGTVYPIFGYISIAFLVFLVIHFFRAKKTKQPQQA
;
A
#
# COMPACT_ATOMS: atom_id res chain seq x y z
N MET A 1 3.49 21.47 11.11
CA MET A 1 3.17 20.16 11.74
C MET A 1 4.02 19.98 13.00
N LYS A 2 3.46 19.33 14.04
CA LYS A 2 4.21 18.94 15.24
C LYS A 2 5.28 17.90 14.90
N GLN A 3 6.32 17.80 15.73
CA GLN A 3 7.38 16.78 15.60
C GLN A 3 6.76 15.37 15.62
N ILE A 4 7.10 14.53 14.63
CA ILE A 4 6.63 13.16 14.53
C ILE A 4 7.53 12.25 15.38
N LYS A 5 6.89 11.50 16.30
CA LYS A 5 7.52 10.56 17.20
C LYS A 5 7.50 9.13 16.65
N THR A 6 8.19 8.20 17.31
CA THR A 6 8.38 6.79 16.93
C THR A 6 7.06 6.09 16.50
N PHE A 7 6.04 6.08 17.35
CA PHE A 7 4.78 5.38 17.07
C PHE A 7 4.00 6.02 15.92
N SER A 8 3.94 7.35 15.87
CA SER A 8 3.25 8.03 14.77
C SER A 8 3.94 7.78 13.43
N LEU A 9 5.30 7.72 13.42
CA LEU A 9 6.06 7.33 12.24
C LEU A 9 5.75 5.89 11.84
N ALA A 10 5.76 4.96 12.82
CA ALA A 10 5.49 3.55 12.59
C ALA A 10 4.11 3.34 11.97
N PHE A 11 3.07 3.90 12.58
CA PHE A 11 1.70 3.76 12.08
C PHE A 11 1.51 4.42 10.71
N THR A 12 2.10 5.60 10.48
CA THR A 12 2.02 6.24 9.17
C THR A 12 2.72 5.41 8.10
N TYR A 13 3.90 4.86 8.39
CA TYR A 13 4.63 4.03 7.45
C TYR A 13 3.88 2.74 7.13
N VAL A 14 3.38 2.03 8.13
CA VAL A 14 2.52 0.84 7.94
C VAL A 14 1.27 1.19 7.15
N GLY A 15 0.62 2.33 7.47
CA GLY A 15 -0.59 2.80 6.78
C GLY A 15 -0.41 3.04 5.29
N CYS A 16 0.81 3.36 4.85
CA CYS A 16 1.09 3.51 3.42
C CYS A 16 0.98 2.18 2.64
N PHE A 17 1.13 1.04 3.30
CA PHE A 17 1.14 -0.29 2.68
C PHE A 17 -0.13 -1.09 2.96
N LEU A 18 -0.79 -0.86 4.11
CA LEU A 18 -2.02 -1.57 4.46
C LEU A 18 -3.21 -1.06 3.63
N GLY A 19 -3.12 -1.22 2.32
CA GLY A 19 -4.23 -0.96 1.39
C GLY A 19 -5.22 -2.13 1.31
N ALA A 20 -6.19 -2.00 0.40
CA ALA A 20 -7.21 -3.00 0.14
C ALA A 20 -6.63 -4.39 -0.13
N GLY A 21 -5.67 -4.46 -1.04
CA GLY A 21 -5.05 -5.71 -1.46
C GLY A 21 -4.37 -6.45 -0.31
N PHE A 22 -3.64 -5.69 0.51
CA PHE A 22 -2.91 -6.26 1.64
C PHE A 22 -3.87 -6.82 2.70
N ILE A 23 -4.81 -6.00 3.20
CA ILE A 23 -5.70 -6.38 4.32
C ILE A 23 -6.77 -7.39 3.86
N SER A 24 -7.24 -7.34 2.61
CA SER A 24 -8.17 -8.34 2.07
C SER A 24 -7.55 -9.72 1.93
N GLY A 25 -6.22 -9.81 1.96
CA GLY A 25 -5.47 -11.04 1.72
C GLY A 25 -5.23 -11.36 0.24
N GLN A 26 -5.88 -10.65 -0.69
CA GLN A 26 -5.76 -10.93 -2.14
C GLN A 26 -4.33 -10.71 -2.64
N GLU A 27 -3.73 -9.58 -2.28
CA GLU A 27 -2.37 -9.23 -2.66
C GLU A 27 -1.34 -10.17 -2.02
N LEU A 28 -1.51 -10.47 -0.72
CA LEU A 28 -0.64 -11.38 -0.03
C LEU A 28 -0.73 -12.80 -0.56
N TRP A 29 -1.93 -13.24 -0.97
CA TRP A 29 -2.06 -14.54 -1.59
C TRP A 29 -1.36 -14.60 -2.95
N GLN A 30 -1.62 -13.63 -3.83
CA GLN A 30 -1.05 -13.62 -5.19
C GLN A 30 0.47 -13.49 -5.20
N PHE A 31 1.04 -12.67 -4.31
CA PHE A 31 2.48 -12.43 -4.29
C PHE A 31 3.26 -13.41 -3.42
N PHE A 32 2.60 -14.08 -2.48
CA PHE A 32 3.26 -15.01 -1.56
C PHE A 32 2.54 -16.36 -1.45
N GLY A 33 1.29 -16.41 -1.02
CA GLY A 33 0.59 -17.66 -0.74
C GLY A 33 0.53 -18.63 -1.93
N ALA A 34 0.35 -18.11 -3.14
CA ALA A 34 0.33 -18.89 -4.38
C ALA A 34 1.66 -19.63 -4.69
N PHE A 35 2.77 -19.25 -4.05
CA PHE A 35 4.07 -19.91 -4.17
C PHE A 35 4.31 -21.04 -3.14
N GLY A 36 3.25 -21.45 -2.45
CA GLY A 36 3.35 -22.48 -1.41
C GLY A 36 4.20 -21.99 -0.23
N ASN A 37 4.89 -22.89 0.43
CA ASN A 37 5.71 -22.56 1.60
C ASN A 37 6.85 -21.57 1.32
N TRP A 38 7.32 -21.43 0.08
CA TRP A 38 8.27 -20.39 -0.30
C TRP A 38 7.71 -18.97 -0.17
N GLY A 39 6.38 -18.82 -0.19
CA GLY A 39 5.74 -17.55 0.09
C GLY A 39 6.05 -17.02 1.49
N TYR A 40 6.21 -17.89 2.49
CA TYR A 40 6.62 -17.47 3.85
C TYR A 40 8.04 -16.87 3.86
N VAL A 41 8.95 -17.44 3.10
CA VAL A 41 10.30 -16.89 2.93
C VAL A 41 10.20 -15.52 2.23
N GLY A 42 9.34 -15.42 1.19
CA GLY A 42 9.11 -14.20 0.44
C GLY A 42 8.63 -13.05 1.31
N PHE A 43 7.58 -13.23 2.13
CA PHE A 43 7.07 -12.10 2.92
C PHE A 43 7.99 -11.72 4.09
N VAL A 44 8.76 -12.65 4.66
CA VAL A 44 9.80 -12.31 5.64
C VAL A 44 10.88 -11.45 4.99
N LEU A 45 11.34 -11.83 3.80
CA LEU A 45 12.27 -11.04 3.00
C LEU A 45 11.67 -9.66 2.67
N ALA A 46 10.39 -9.58 2.28
CA ALA A 46 9.71 -8.32 2.02
C ALA A 46 9.70 -7.40 3.26
N ALA A 47 9.38 -7.92 4.45
CA ALA A 47 9.38 -7.14 5.69
C ALA A 47 10.77 -6.60 6.04
N LEU A 48 11.82 -7.37 5.81
CA LEU A 48 13.21 -6.92 5.97
C LEU A 48 13.56 -5.81 4.97
N LEU A 49 13.19 -5.98 3.70
CA LEU A 49 13.42 -4.97 2.66
C LEU A 49 12.63 -3.68 2.93
N PHE A 50 11.36 -3.76 3.35
CA PHE A 50 10.59 -2.59 3.78
C PHE A 50 11.27 -1.84 4.92
N THR A 51 11.83 -2.57 5.89
CA THR A 51 12.56 -1.97 7.00
C THR A 51 13.83 -1.27 6.52
N VAL A 52 14.67 -1.94 5.76
CA VAL A 52 15.94 -1.39 5.29
C VAL A 52 15.71 -0.19 4.37
N ILE A 53 14.87 -0.34 3.34
CA ILE A 53 14.60 0.72 2.37
C ILE A 53 13.85 1.89 3.03
N GLY A 54 12.93 1.61 3.96
CA GLY A 54 12.23 2.62 4.74
C GLY A 54 13.20 3.47 5.58
N ILE A 55 14.18 2.86 6.24
CA ILE A 55 15.23 3.60 6.97
C ILE A 55 16.02 4.46 5.99
N LEU A 56 16.48 3.90 4.87
CA LEU A 56 17.25 4.66 3.87
C LEU A 56 16.45 5.86 3.35
N PHE A 57 15.17 5.64 3.03
CA PHE A 57 14.28 6.65 2.51
C PHE A 57 14.03 7.79 3.51
N VAL A 58 13.59 7.49 4.75
CA VAL A 58 13.32 8.52 5.76
C VAL A 58 14.61 9.25 6.15
N ARG A 59 15.73 8.57 6.18
CA ARG A 59 17.04 9.20 6.41
C ARG A 59 17.45 10.11 5.25
N LEU A 60 17.14 9.72 4.01
CA LEU A 60 17.37 10.57 2.84
C LEU A 60 16.56 11.86 2.92
N THR A 61 15.26 11.78 3.27
CA THR A 61 14.41 12.97 3.45
C THR A 61 14.92 13.90 4.56
N GLN A 62 15.44 13.34 5.65
CA GLN A 62 16.10 14.12 6.72
C GLN A 62 17.37 14.84 6.22
N MET A 63 18.15 14.19 5.36
CA MET A 63 19.42 14.75 4.85
C MET A 63 19.18 15.81 3.78
N THR A 64 18.26 15.57 2.87
CA THR A 64 18.00 16.47 1.72
C THR A 64 16.98 17.55 2.03
N LYS A 65 16.15 17.37 3.06
CA LYS A 65 15.00 18.21 3.38
C LYS A 65 14.04 18.40 2.18
N CYS A 66 14.04 17.44 1.26
CA CYS A 66 13.21 17.45 0.06
C CYS A 66 11.91 16.68 0.32
N ALA A 67 10.76 17.24 -0.11
CA ALA A 67 9.45 16.60 -0.04
C ALA A 67 8.97 16.09 -1.41
N GLU A 68 9.64 16.49 -2.49
CA GLU A 68 9.23 16.14 -3.84
C GLU A 68 9.70 14.72 -4.19
N MET A 69 8.74 13.85 -4.54
CA MET A 69 8.98 12.44 -4.82
C MET A 69 10.00 12.24 -5.96
N ASP A 70 9.87 12.99 -7.05
CA ASP A 70 10.74 12.91 -8.22
C ASP A 70 12.20 13.29 -7.91
N LYS A 71 12.42 14.29 -7.07
CA LYS A 71 13.75 14.71 -6.61
C LYS A 71 14.37 13.76 -5.60
N LEU A 72 13.56 13.06 -4.80
CA LEU A 72 14.05 12.06 -3.85
C LEU A 72 14.47 10.77 -4.54
N LEU A 73 13.70 10.34 -5.54
CA LEU A 73 14.01 9.12 -6.29
C LEU A 73 15.19 9.30 -7.24
N VAL A 74 15.27 10.43 -7.95
CA VAL A 74 16.29 10.65 -8.98
C VAL A 74 17.46 11.48 -8.44
N PRO A 75 18.67 10.86 -8.27
CA PRO A 75 19.85 11.53 -7.71
C PRO A 75 20.53 12.50 -8.67
N TRP A 76 20.14 12.49 -9.93
CA TRP A 76 20.72 13.35 -11.00
C TRP A 76 19.78 14.50 -11.31
N ASP A 77 20.35 15.63 -11.74
CA ASP A 77 19.55 16.77 -12.21
C ASP A 77 19.17 16.65 -13.71
N VAL A 78 18.53 15.50 -14.02
CA VAL A 78 18.08 15.17 -15.37
C VAL A 78 16.57 15.39 -15.45
N LYS A 79 16.15 16.49 -16.08
CA LYS A 79 14.75 16.95 -16.12
C LYS A 79 13.78 15.89 -16.65
N TRP A 80 14.11 15.23 -17.76
CA TRP A 80 13.22 14.22 -18.36
C TRP A 80 13.05 13.00 -17.45
N LEU A 81 14.12 12.55 -16.77
CA LEU A 81 14.08 11.39 -15.87
C LEU A 81 13.22 11.69 -14.62
N ARG A 82 13.37 12.90 -14.06
CA ARG A 82 12.51 13.36 -12.95
C ARG A 82 11.04 13.46 -13.39
N ALA A 83 10.78 14.02 -14.57
CA ALA A 83 9.41 14.11 -15.09
C ALA A 83 8.81 12.71 -15.32
N ALA A 84 9.55 11.80 -15.94
CA ALA A 84 9.11 10.42 -16.16
C ALA A 84 8.81 9.70 -14.82
N THR A 85 9.71 9.80 -13.83
CA THR A 85 9.51 9.22 -12.50
C THR A 85 8.26 9.77 -11.81
N GLY A 86 8.05 11.07 -11.90
CA GLY A 86 6.87 11.70 -11.30
C GLY A 86 5.56 11.31 -11.99
N VAL A 87 5.55 11.20 -13.33
CA VAL A 87 4.39 10.72 -14.09
C VAL A 87 4.08 9.26 -13.75
N ILE A 88 5.10 8.39 -13.70
CA ILE A 88 4.93 6.98 -13.32
C ILE A 88 4.38 6.87 -11.90
N GLY A 89 4.89 7.66 -10.95
CA GLY A 89 4.38 7.70 -9.59
C GLY A 89 2.94 8.18 -9.50
N ALA A 90 2.57 9.24 -10.24
CA ALA A 90 1.20 9.73 -10.31
C ALA A 90 0.25 8.70 -10.94
N LEU A 91 0.70 8.01 -12.00
CA LEU A 91 -0.06 6.94 -12.63
C LEU A 91 -0.23 5.75 -11.68
N PHE A 92 0.79 5.40 -10.92
CA PHE A 92 0.66 4.37 -9.88
C PHE A 92 -0.38 4.75 -8.82
N LEU A 93 -0.36 5.99 -8.31
CA LEU A 93 -1.36 6.47 -7.36
C LEU A 93 -2.79 6.44 -7.96
N PHE A 94 -2.94 6.72 -9.26
CA PHE A 94 -4.21 6.54 -9.96
C PHE A 94 -4.68 5.08 -9.90
N PHE A 95 -3.81 4.11 -10.20
CA PHE A 95 -4.16 2.70 -10.13
C PHE A 95 -4.41 2.20 -8.71
N VAL A 96 -3.81 2.81 -7.69
CA VAL A 96 -4.20 2.57 -6.29
C VAL A 96 -5.65 3.01 -6.05
N VAL A 97 -6.08 4.19 -6.54
CA VAL A 97 -7.49 4.62 -6.44
C VAL A 97 -8.41 3.64 -7.17
N VAL A 98 -8.02 3.20 -8.38
CA VAL A 98 -8.75 2.18 -9.16
C VAL A 98 -8.93 0.90 -8.37
N SER A 99 -7.85 0.39 -7.78
CA SER A 99 -7.85 -0.83 -6.97
C SER A 99 -8.73 -0.70 -5.71
N MET A 100 -8.67 0.45 -5.00
CA MET A 100 -9.55 0.68 -3.84
C MET A 100 -11.03 0.69 -4.26
N SER A 101 -11.35 1.32 -5.39
CA SER A 101 -12.71 1.35 -5.96
C SER A 101 -13.20 -0.05 -6.34
N ALA A 102 -12.37 -0.84 -7.02
CA ALA A 102 -12.67 -2.22 -7.37
C ALA A 102 -12.90 -3.09 -6.12
N GLY A 103 -12.03 -2.95 -5.13
CA GLY A 103 -12.13 -3.68 -3.86
C GLY A 103 -13.40 -3.38 -3.09
N VAL A 104 -13.84 -2.12 -3.02
CA VAL A 104 -15.13 -1.78 -2.38
C VAL A 104 -16.30 -2.32 -3.18
N GLY A 105 -16.26 -2.22 -4.51
CA GLY A 105 -17.28 -2.84 -5.36
C GLY A 105 -17.41 -4.34 -5.10
N ALA A 106 -16.29 -5.06 -5.11
CA ALA A 106 -16.23 -6.49 -4.82
C ALA A 106 -16.74 -6.83 -3.40
N MET A 107 -16.34 -6.02 -2.40
CA MET A 107 -16.76 -6.20 -1.01
C MET A 107 -18.29 -6.06 -0.85
N LEU A 108 -18.88 -5.03 -1.44
CA LEU A 108 -20.33 -4.82 -1.37
C LEU A 108 -21.09 -5.90 -2.10
N THR A 109 -20.55 -6.42 -3.20
CA THR A 109 -21.10 -7.58 -3.89
C THR A 109 -21.03 -8.83 -3.02
N GLN A 110 -19.89 -9.10 -2.40
CA GLN A 110 -19.64 -10.30 -1.59
C GLN A 110 -20.48 -10.31 -0.30
N LEU A 111 -20.66 -9.18 0.38
CA LEU A 111 -21.39 -9.09 1.64
C LEU A 111 -22.88 -8.82 1.47
N PHE A 112 -23.24 -7.96 0.52
CA PHE A 112 -24.62 -7.42 0.41
C PHE A 112 -25.28 -7.67 -0.94
N ARG A 113 -24.59 -8.37 -1.86
CA ARG A 113 -25.07 -8.66 -3.23
C ARG A 113 -25.39 -7.39 -4.05
N VAL A 114 -24.77 -6.27 -3.70
CA VAL A 114 -24.86 -5.04 -4.48
C VAL A 114 -24.03 -5.19 -5.77
N PRO A 115 -24.54 -4.82 -6.95
CA PRO A 115 -23.74 -4.86 -8.18
C PRO A 115 -22.42 -4.10 -8.04
N THR A 116 -21.32 -4.69 -8.49
CA THR A 116 -19.96 -4.14 -8.33
C THR A 116 -19.83 -2.72 -8.86
N TRP A 117 -20.43 -2.44 -10.05
CA TRP A 117 -20.40 -1.11 -10.65
C TRP A 117 -21.09 -0.04 -9.80
N LEU A 118 -22.17 -0.39 -9.10
CA LEU A 118 -22.91 0.52 -8.24
C LEU A 118 -22.14 0.80 -6.93
N GLY A 119 -21.58 -0.25 -6.33
CA GLY A 119 -20.76 -0.14 -5.11
C GLY A 119 -19.52 0.71 -5.34
N SER A 120 -18.79 0.47 -6.43
CA SER A 120 -17.62 1.25 -6.80
C SER A 120 -17.97 2.70 -7.20
N ALA A 121 -19.11 2.94 -7.87
CA ALA A 121 -19.56 4.30 -8.19
C ALA A 121 -19.88 5.12 -6.93
N ALA A 122 -20.66 4.53 -6.00
CA ALA A 122 -21.00 5.18 -4.73
C ALA A 122 -19.73 5.51 -3.91
N PHE A 123 -18.77 4.58 -3.88
CA PHE A 123 -17.49 4.78 -3.22
C PHE A 123 -16.69 5.92 -3.86
N MET A 124 -16.55 5.93 -5.18
CA MET A 124 -15.79 6.98 -5.89
C MET A 124 -16.45 8.35 -5.75
N LEU A 125 -17.79 8.41 -5.74
CA LEU A 125 -18.50 9.65 -5.44
C LEU A 125 -18.18 10.17 -4.05
N ALA A 126 -18.18 9.30 -3.04
CA ALA A 126 -17.83 9.68 -1.67
C ALA A 126 -16.37 10.17 -1.56
N VAL A 127 -15.43 9.45 -2.18
CA VAL A 127 -14.01 9.84 -2.22
C VAL A 127 -13.83 11.19 -2.92
N PHE A 128 -14.50 11.41 -4.05
CA PHE A 128 -14.46 12.68 -4.78
C PHE A 128 -14.98 13.84 -3.93
N LEU A 129 -16.16 13.70 -3.32
CA LEU A 129 -16.78 14.76 -2.50
C LEU A 129 -15.89 15.14 -1.30
N VAL A 130 -15.28 14.15 -0.64
CA VAL A 130 -14.36 14.42 0.47
C VAL A 130 -13.04 15.02 -0.02
N ALA A 131 -12.55 14.61 -1.19
CA ALA A 131 -11.34 15.18 -1.78
C ALA A 131 -11.50 16.70 -2.10
N LEU A 132 -12.71 17.14 -2.45
CA LEU A 132 -13.02 18.59 -2.65
C LEU A 132 -12.86 19.40 -1.36
N LEU A 133 -13.10 18.82 -0.18
CA LEU A 133 -12.96 19.48 1.12
C LEU A 133 -11.50 19.65 1.56
N GLY A 134 -10.57 18.98 0.86
CA GLY A 134 -9.15 18.96 1.23
C GLY A 134 -8.85 17.99 2.37
N VAL A 135 -7.59 17.56 2.49
CA VAL A 135 -7.19 16.53 3.48
C VAL A 135 -6.16 17.06 4.46
N SER A 136 -6.63 17.68 5.50
CA SER A 136 -5.83 18.02 6.69
C SER A 136 -6.13 16.98 7.79
N GLY A 137 -5.45 15.86 7.82
CA GLY A 137 -5.70 14.88 8.90
C GLY A 137 -5.30 13.45 8.61
N MET A 138 -4.75 13.17 7.43
CA MET A 138 -4.40 11.83 6.96
C MET A 138 -3.47 11.09 7.92
N VAL A 139 -2.44 11.76 8.46
CA VAL A 139 -1.50 11.17 9.44
C VAL A 139 -2.23 10.78 10.72
N ASN A 140 -3.18 11.60 11.16
CA ASN A 140 -3.97 11.31 12.37
C ASN A 140 -4.93 10.14 12.12
N ALA A 141 -5.56 10.08 10.94
CA ALA A 141 -6.44 8.98 10.54
C ALA A 141 -5.69 7.65 10.52
N PHE A 142 -4.53 7.58 9.88
CA PHE A 142 -3.69 6.39 9.89
C PHE A 142 -3.22 6.01 11.30
N SER A 143 -2.80 6.98 12.12
CA SER A 143 -2.35 6.70 13.48
C SER A 143 -3.45 6.13 14.39
N ALA A 144 -4.71 6.47 14.15
CA ALA A 144 -5.84 5.93 14.88
C ALA A 144 -6.30 4.56 14.34
N MET A 145 -6.32 4.40 13.02
CA MET A 145 -6.90 3.23 12.36
C MET A 145 -5.93 2.03 12.34
N ILE A 146 -4.64 2.25 12.12
CA ILE A 146 -3.68 1.15 11.93
C ILE A 146 -3.58 0.22 13.14
N PRO A 147 -3.51 0.69 14.40
CA PRO A 147 -3.50 -0.22 15.55
C PRO A 147 -4.73 -1.13 15.60
N ILE A 148 -5.89 -0.59 15.29
CA ILE A 148 -7.17 -1.34 15.27
C ILE A 148 -7.11 -2.42 14.18
N LEU A 149 -6.66 -2.07 12.98
CA LEU A 149 -6.53 -3.00 11.86
C LEU A 149 -5.54 -4.13 12.17
N VAL A 150 -4.38 -3.81 12.74
CA VAL A 150 -3.37 -4.81 13.12
C VAL A 150 -3.94 -5.78 14.16
N LEU A 151 -4.53 -5.25 15.24
CA LEU A 151 -5.11 -6.08 16.31
C LEU A 151 -6.27 -6.94 15.80
N ALA A 152 -7.15 -6.37 14.99
CA ALA A 152 -8.26 -7.12 14.43
C ALA A 152 -7.78 -8.22 13.48
N THR A 153 -6.84 -7.93 12.57
CA THR A 153 -6.31 -8.96 11.65
C THR A 153 -5.66 -10.11 12.40
N VAL A 154 -4.89 -9.82 13.44
CA VAL A 154 -4.30 -10.85 14.31
C VAL A 154 -5.40 -11.62 15.07
N GLY A 155 -6.41 -10.92 15.60
CA GLY A 155 -7.55 -11.54 16.28
C GLY A 155 -8.36 -12.49 15.39
N PHE A 156 -8.61 -12.08 14.13
CA PHE A 156 -9.27 -12.94 13.14
C PHE A 156 -8.42 -14.17 12.79
N ALA A 157 -7.09 -14.02 12.74
CA ALA A 157 -6.20 -15.16 12.50
C ALA A 157 -6.29 -16.17 13.64
N VAL A 158 -6.24 -15.72 14.88
CA VAL A 158 -6.42 -16.61 16.06
C VAL A 158 -7.78 -17.29 16.00
N GLY A 159 -8.85 -16.58 15.66
CA GLY A 159 -10.18 -17.15 15.46
C GLY A 159 -10.20 -18.25 14.38
N ALA A 160 -9.53 -18.02 13.24
CA ALA A 160 -9.42 -19.01 12.19
C ALA A 160 -8.65 -20.26 12.64
N TRP A 161 -7.53 -20.09 13.33
CA TRP A 161 -6.74 -21.23 13.86
C TRP A 161 -7.52 -22.06 14.88
N CYS A 162 -8.28 -21.41 15.75
CA CYS A 162 -9.13 -22.09 16.74
C CYS A 162 -10.29 -22.86 16.08
N THR A 163 -10.81 -22.37 14.95
CA THR A 163 -11.99 -22.94 14.29
C THR A 163 -11.63 -24.01 13.25
N PHE A 164 -10.61 -23.77 12.44
CA PHE A 164 -10.24 -24.63 11.31
C PHE A 164 -8.98 -25.50 11.60
N GLY A 165 -8.35 -25.29 12.78
CA GLY A 165 -7.10 -25.95 13.12
C GLY A 165 -5.88 -25.24 12.52
N THR A 166 -4.69 -25.81 12.75
CA THR A 166 -3.40 -25.23 12.33
C THR A 166 -2.64 -26.10 11.33
N GLU A 167 -3.20 -27.24 10.94
CA GLU A 167 -2.50 -28.24 10.10
C GLU A 167 -2.18 -27.72 8.70
N GLY A 168 -3.02 -26.84 8.13
CA GLY A 168 -2.80 -26.26 6.80
C GLY A 168 -1.76 -25.14 6.74
N ILE A 169 -1.32 -24.59 7.89
CA ILE A 169 -0.45 -23.40 7.93
C ILE A 169 0.86 -23.60 7.17
N LEU A 170 1.53 -24.72 7.32
CA LEU A 170 2.81 -25.03 6.66
C LEU A 170 2.65 -25.98 5.46
N GLN A 171 1.44 -26.13 4.94
CA GLN A 171 1.12 -27.03 3.82
C GLN A 171 0.56 -26.27 2.61
N LEU A 172 0.94 -25.00 2.44
CA LEU A 172 0.53 -24.22 1.28
C LEU A 172 1.03 -24.89 -0.01
N GLN A 173 0.10 -25.12 -0.93
CA GLN A 173 0.42 -25.70 -2.23
C GLN A 173 0.82 -24.60 -3.22
N TYR A 174 1.72 -24.95 -4.14
CA TYR A 174 2.06 -24.07 -5.26
C TYR A 174 0.89 -24.02 -6.24
N THR A 175 0.29 -22.85 -6.38
CA THR A 175 -0.87 -22.59 -7.26
C THR A 175 -0.63 -21.44 -8.24
N ASN A 176 0.58 -20.86 -8.26
CA ASN A 176 0.87 -19.71 -9.09
C ASN A 176 0.87 -20.05 -10.58
N THR A 177 0.08 -19.30 -11.35
CA THR A 177 0.01 -19.39 -12.82
C THR A 177 0.30 -18.03 -13.47
N ASN A 178 0.65 -17.01 -12.69
CA ASN A 178 0.87 -15.66 -13.20
C ASN A 178 2.24 -15.54 -13.88
N PRO A 179 2.31 -15.29 -15.21
CA PRO A 179 3.58 -15.19 -15.93
C PRO A 179 4.38 -13.94 -15.55
N LEU A 180 3.74 -12.90 -15.00
CA LEU A 180 4.40 -11.70 -14.51
C LEU A 180 5.14 -11.93 -13.18
N MET A 181 4.86 -13.03 -12.51
CA MET A 181 5.50 -13.41 -11.25
C MET A 181 6.00 -14.87 -11.33
N PRO A 182 7.05 -15.17 -12.10
CA PRO A 182 7.45 -16.54 -12.43
C PRO A 182 7.98 -17.34 -11.22
N ASN A 183 8.39 -16.68 -10.15
CA ASN A 183 8.84 -17.30 -8.91
C ASN A 183 8.65 -16.36 -7.71
N TRP A 184 8.73 -16.94 -6.51
CA TRP A 184 8.53 -16.23 -5.24
C TRP A 184 9.49 -15.04 -5.04
N PHE A 185 10.74 -15.14 -5.53
CA PHE A 185 11.72 -14.07 -5.37
C PHE A 185 11.38 -12.85 -6.22
N ILE A 186 11.01 -13.03 -7.48
CA ILE A 186 10.57 -11.97 -8.38
C ILE A 186 9.27 -11.35 -7.84
N ALA A 187 8.31 -12.17 -7.39
CA ALA A 187 7.10 -11.68 -6.75
C ALA A 187 7.41 -10.80 -5.53
N THR A 188 8.34 -11.23 -4.67
CA THR A 188 8.78 -10.44 -3.51
C THR A 188 9.42 -9.12 -3.92
N MET A 189 10.32 -9.12 -4.92
CA MET A 189 11.00 -7.91 -5.37
C MET A 189 10.02 -6.89 -5.98
N THR A 190 9.11 -7.35 -6.84
CA THR A 190 8.09 -6.50 -7.43
C THR A 190 7.11 -5.98 -6.39
N PHE A 191 6.69 -6.82 -5.42
CA PHE A 191 5.85 -6.44 -4.29
C PHE A 191 6.44 -5.29 -3.47
N VAL A 192 7.70 -5.43 -3.05
CA VAL A 192 8.39 -4.38 -2.29
C VAL A 192 8.54 -3.11 -3.12
N ALA A 193 8.89 -3.25 -4.40
CA ALA A 193 9.21 -2.12 -5.26
C ALA A 193 8.02 -1.20 -5.49
N TYR A 194 6.85 -1.72 -5.89
CA TYR A 194 5.68 -0.85 -6.13
C TYR A 194 5.10 -0.29 -4.83
N ASN A 195 5.12 -1.06 -3.74
CA ASN A 195 4.67 -0.57 -2.44
C ASN A 195 5.53 0.60 -1.96
N ILE A 196 6.86 0.50 -2.07
CA ILE A 196 7.76 1.61 -1.73
C ILE A 196 7.49 2.81 -2.63
N LEU A 197 7.27 2.64 -3.93
CA LEU A 197 6.91 3.74 -4.84
C LEU A 197 5.67 4.49 -4.35
N GLY A 198 4.59 3.77 -4.01
CA GLY A 198 3.37 4.34 -3.44
C GLY A 198 3.61 5.04 -2.11
N GLY A 199 4.36 4.38 -1.22
CA GLY A 199 4.70 4.90 0.11
C GLY A 199 5.54 6.18 0.05
N ILE A 200 6.44 6.34 -0.92
CA ILE A 200 7.27 7.54 -1.07
C ILE A 200 6.40 8.79 -1.26
N GLY A 201 5.35 8.73 -2.06
CA GLY A 201 4.45 9.86 -2.29
C GLY A 201 3.81 10.38 -1.00
N ILE A 202 3.47 9.49 -0.09
CA ILE A 202 2.83 9.82 1.20
C ILE A 202 3.87 10.21 2.26
N MET A 203 4.99 9.49 2.31
CA MET A 203 6.00 9.62 3.36
C MET A 203 7.00 10.76 3.12
N SER A 204 7.18 11.24 1.88
CA SER A 204 8.13 12.32 1.57
C SER A 204 7.91 13.56 2.43
N PRO A 205 6.70 14.12 2.55
CA PRO A 205 6.46 15.26 3.43
C PRO A 205 6.60 14.87 4.91
N VAL A 206 6.22 13.66 5.30
CA VAL A 206 6.24 13.19 6.70
C VAL A 206 7.67 13.06 7.23
N GLY A 207 8.58 12.51 6.43
CA GLY A 207 9.98 12.28 6.83
C GLY A 207 10.75 13.53 7.24
N GLN A 208 10.36 14.72 6.75
CA GLN A 208 10.99 15.99 7.12
C GLN A 208 10.70 16.41 8.57
N TYR A 209 9.58 15.98 9.13
CA TYR A 209 9.18 16.31 10.50
C TYR A 209 9.72 15.34 11.56
N VAL A 210 10.44 14.30 11.14
CA VAL A 210 11.14 13.39 12.06
C VAL A 210 12.53 13.94 12.34
N ARG A 211 12.76 14.51 13.53
CA ARG A 211 14.04 15.17 13.87
C ARG A 211 15.12 14.19 14.29
N GLU A 212 14.80 13.25 15.16
CA GLU A 212 15.78 12.35 15.77
C GLU A 212 16.00 11.09 14.94
N LYS A 213 17.26 10.70 14.78
CA LYS A 213 17.64 9.45 14.09
C LYS A 213 17.04 8.22 14.78
N LYS A 214 16.99 8.22 16.12
CA LYS A 214 16.43 7.12 16.92
C LYS A 214 14.96 6.84 16.56
N HIS A 215 14.14 7.89 16.37
CA HIS A 215 12.75 7.73 15.97
C HIS A 215 12.61 7.08 14.59
N VAL A 216 13.56 7.34 13.66
CA VAL A 216 13.57 6.68 12.35
C VAL A 216 13.87 5.20 12.51
N TYR A 217 14.98 4.83 13.16
CA TYR A 217 15.38 3.43 13.26
C TYR A 217 14.33 2.59 14.01
N VAL A 218 13.91 3.06 15.19
CA VAL A 218 12.94 2.32 16.02
C VAL A 218 11.54 2.32 15.38
N GLY A 219 11.10 3.46 14.82
CA GLY A 219 9.78 3.57 14.18
C GLY A 219 9.65 2.67 12.96
N ILE A 220 10.65 2.68 12.07
CA ILE A 220 10.60 1.84 10.86
C ILE A 220 10.82 0.35 11.19
N ALA A 221 11.68 0.02 12.17
CA ALA A 221 11.83 -1.37 12.62
C ALA A 221 10.50 -1.90 13.21
N LEU A 222 9.82 -1.10 14.04
CA LEU A 222 8.50 -1.44 14.57
C LEU A 222 7.47 -1.64 13.44
N SER A 223 7.53 -0.81 12.39
CA SER A 223 6.68 -0.99 11.20
C SER A 223 6.92 -2.32 10.51
N GLY A 224 8.19 -2.72 10.36
CA GLY A 224 8.54 -4.03 9.78
C GLY A 224 7.96 -5.20 10.57
N VAL A 225 8.03 -5.13 11.91
CA VAL A 225 7.42 -6.14 12.80
C VAL A 225 5.89 -6.16 12.65
N MET A 226 5.25 -5.00 12.57
CA MET A 226 3.79 -4.92 12.37
C MET A 226 3.37 -5.48 11.01
N LEU A 227 4.08 -5.14 9.94
CA LEU A 227 3.82 -5.70 8.60
C LEU A 227 4.01 -7.21 8.59
N LEU A 228 5.06 -7.71 9.24
CA LEU A 228 5.31 -9.14 9.38
C LEU A 228 4.17 -9.84 10.13
N ALA A 229 3.71 -9.26 11.24
CA ALA A 229 2.60 -9.80 12.04
C ALA A 229 1.30 -9.84 11.24
N VAL A 230 0.95 -8.77 10.52
CA VAL A 230 -0.28 -8.71 9.71
C VAL A 230 -0.20 -9.68 8.53
N ALA A 231 0.90 -9.67 7.76
CA ALA A 231 1.05 -10.56 6.61
C ALA A 231 1.08 -12.04 7.03
N GLY A 232 1.81 -12.35 8.11
CA GLY A 232 1.86 -13.70 8.68
C GLY A 232 0.48 -14.17 9.16
N SER A 233 -0.27 -13.31 9.86
CA SER A 233 -1.63 -13.61 10.30
C SER A 233 -2.56 -13.90 9.13
N ILE A 234 -2.51 -13.11 8.06
CA ILE A 234 -3.35 -13.30 6.88
C ILE A 234 -2.98 -14.59 6.14
N LEU A 235 -1.69 -14.80 5.82
CA LEU A 235 -1.24 -15.97 5.07
C LEU A 235 -1.52 -17.27 5.83
N THR A 236 -1.25 -17.29 7.14
CA THR A 236 -1.52 -18.47 7.95
C THR A 236 -3.03 -18.74 8.08
N SER A 237 -3.87 -17.71 8.20
CA SER A 237 -5.32 -17.87 8.22
C SER A 237 -5.85 -18.44 6.91
N LEU A 238 -5.37 -17.94 5.77
CA LEU A 238 -5.77 -18.43 4.45
C LEU A 238 -5.27 -19.87 4.22
N GLY A 239 -4.14 -20.25 4.82
CA GLY A 239 -3.64 -21.62 4.81
C GLY A 239 -4.56 -22.60 5.54
N THR A 240 -5.26 -22.15 6.59
CA THR A 240 -6.23 -23.02 7.32
C THR A 240 -7.55 -23.20 6.59
N TYR A 241 -7.92 -22.29 5.70
CA TYR A 241 -9.15 -22.36 4.90
C TYR A 241 -8.90 -21.93 3.44
N PRO A 242 -8.29 -22.82 2.61
CA PRO A 242 -7.88 -22.49 1.25
C PRO A 242 -9.02 -22.08 0.31
N GLU A 243 -10.27 -22.47 0.58
CA GLU A 243 -11.42 -22.10 -0.23
C GLU A 243 -11.65 -20.57 -0.26
N ALA A 244 -11.24 -19.86 0.81
CA ALA A 244 -11.38 -18.41 0.88
C ALA A 244 -10.62 -17.67 -0.22
N VAL A 245 -9.53 -18.24 -0.75
CA VAL A 245 -8.69 -17.58 -1.76
C VAL A 245 -9.35 -17.45 -3.14
N GLN A 246 -10.45 -18.17 -3.37
CA GLN A 246 -11.25 -18.06 -4.59
C GLN A 246 -12.11 -16.80 -4.61
N ALA A 247 -12.32 -16.15 -3.46
CA ALA A 247 -13.06 -14.90 -3.37
C ALA A 247 -12.16 -13.70 -3.73
N GLU A 248 -12.76 -12.65 -4.28
CA GLU A 248 -12.08 -11.37 -4.54
C GLU A 248 -11.45 -10.76 -3.27
N LEU A 249 -12.06 -11.02 -2.11
CA LEU A 249 -11.61 -10.57 -0.80
C LEU A 249 -11.49 -11.76 0.15
N PRO A 250 -10.38 -12.52 0.12
CA PRO A 250 -10.22 -13.77 0.85
C PRO A 250 -10.46 -13.64 2.37
N MET A 251 -9.93 -12.61 3.02
CA MET A 251 -10.10 -12.42 4.46
C MET A 251 -11.55 -12.06 4.85
N VAL A 252 -12.30 -11.38 3.97
CA VAL A 252 -13.73 -11.15 4.19
C VAL A 252 -14.52 -12.46 4.07
N ALA A 253 -14.16 -13.31 3.11
CA ALA A 253 -14.77 -14.65 2.96
C ALA A 253 -14.48 -15.52 4.18
N LEU A 254 -13.24 -15.58 4.64
CA LEU A 254 -12.82 -16.29 5.84
C LEU A 254 -13.58 -15.79 7.10
N ALA A 255 -13.62 -14.47 7.31
CA ALA A 255 -14.31 -13.87 8.44
C ALA A 255 -15.83 -14.17 8.41
N SER A 256 -16.44 -14.14 7.21
CA SER A 256 -17.86 -14.50 7.03
C SER A 256 -18.12 -15.98 7.29
N ARG A 257 -17.15 -16.84 7.04
CA ARG A 257 -17.24 -18.29 7.34
C ARG A 257 -17.15 -18.57 8.82
N LEU A 258 -16.34 -17.79 9.57
CA LEU A 258 -16.33 -17.87 11.03
C LEU A 258 -17.69 -17.44 11.63
N ASN A 259 -18.18 -16.29 11.18
CA ASN A 259 -19.48 -15.75 11.55
C ASN A 259 -19.86 -14.61 10.59
N GLY A 260 -21.11 -14.58 10.10
CA GLY A 260 -21.57 -13.54 9.17
C GLY A 260 -21.40 -12.10 9.70
N THR A 261 -21.62 -11.91 11.01
CA THR A 261 -21.40 -10.61 11.68
C THR A 261 -19.92 -10.23 11.66
N LEU A 262 -19.00 -11.18 11.89
CA LEU A 262 -17.57 -10.95 11.83
C LEU A 262 -17.11 -10.57 10.42
N GLY A 263 -17.67 -11.21 9.38
CA GLY A 263 -17.43 -10.83 7.98
C GLY A 263 -17.83 -9.38 7.71
N THR A 264 -18.99 -8.95 8.20
CA THR A 264 -19.46 -7.57 8.05
C THR A 264 -18.55 -6.58 8.81
N ILE A 265 -18.15 -6.90 10.04
CA ILE A 265 -17.23 -6.06 10.82
C ILE A 265 -15.90 -5.91 10.09
N TYR A 266 -15.33 -7.03 9.58
CA TYR A 266 -14.08 -6.99 8.84
C TYR A 266 -14.22 -6.17 7.55
N GLY A 267 -15.34 -6.32 6.84
CA GLY A 267 -15.66 -5.52 5.66
C GLY A 267 -15.74 -4.03 5.94
N ILE A 268 -16.38 -3.61 7.03
CA ILE A 268 -16.45 -2.19 7.44
C ILE A 268 -15.05 -1.64 7.74
N MET A 269 -14.22 -2.41 8.46
CA MET A 269 -12.84 -2.01 8.74
C MET A 269 -12.02 -1.86 7.45
N LEU A 270 -12.19 -2.79 6.53
CA LEU A 270 -11.56 -2.76 5.22
C LEU A 270 -12.03 -1.57 4.40
N LEU A 271 -13.34 -1.25 4.41
CA LEU A 271 -13.92 -0.08 3.75
C LEU A 271 -13.27 1.22 4.21
N VAL A 272 -13.09 1.39 5.52
CA VAL A 272 -12.44 2.59 6.09
C VAL A 272 -10.98 2.67 5.63
N ALA A 273 -10.25 1.54 5.63
CA ALA A 273 -8.87 1.49 5.15
C ALA A 273 -8.77 1.86 3.66
N MET A 274 -9.66 1.27 2.82
CA MET A 274 -9.75 1.58 1.40
C MET A 274 -10.05 3.05 1.15
N PHE A 275 -10.98 3.62 1.91
CA PHE A 275 -11.37 5.02 1.78
C PHE A 275 -10.21 5.97 2.08
N CYS A 276 -9.51 5.75 3.20
CA CYS A 276 -8.35 6.56 3.57
C CYS A 276 -7.23 6.47 2.53
N ASN A 277 -6.97 5.27 1.99
CA ASN A 277 -5.92 5.05 1.01
C ASN A 277 -6.28 5.66 -0.36
N ALA A 278 -7.53 5.47 -0.83
CA ALA A 278 -8.02 6.08 -2.06
C ALA A 278 -7.95 7.61 -2.00
N LEU A 279 -8.40 8.19 -0.89
CA LEU A 279 -8.39 9.63 -0.67
C LEU A 279 -6.95 10.18 -0.64
N ALA A 280 -6.04 9.50 0.07
CA ALA A 280 -4.63 9.86 0.12
C ALA A 280 -3.97 9.83 -1.28
N SER A 281 -4.24 8.78 -2.04
CA SER A 281 -3.69 8.58 -3.38
C SER A 281 -4.25 9.58 -4.38
N LEU A 282 -5.57 9.83 -4.36
CA LEU A 282 -6.22 10.78 -5.25
C LEU A 282 -5.72 12.21 -5.01
N VAL A 283 -5.59 12.62 -3.75
CA VAL A 283 -5.08 13.94 -3.38
C VAL A 283 -3.58 14.04 -3.66
N GLY A 284 -2.80 13.03 -3.36
CA GLY A 284 -1.36 13.00 -3.63
C GLY A 284 -1.05 13.12 -5.13
N MET A 285 -1.78 12.39 -5.96
CA MET A 285 -1.69 12.49 -7.42
C MET A 285 -2.11 13.88 -7.91
N SER A 286 -3.26 14.38 -7.44
CA SER A 286 -3.78 15.71 -7.82
C SER A 286 -2.78 16.82 -7.47
N ALA A 287 -2.22 16.81 -6.26
CA ALA A 287 -1.22 17.77 -5.82
C ALA A 287 0.03 17.77 -6.70
N TYR A 288 0.50 16.59 -7.11
CA TYR A 288 1.65 16.47 -8.03
C TYR A 288 1.33 17.08 -9.41
N VAL A 289 0.18 16.75 -9.99
CA VAL A 289 -0.22 17.25 -11.32
C VAL A 289 -0.49 18.76 -11.29
N GLU A 290 -1.11 19.29 -10.22
CA GLU A 290 -1.31 20.72 -10.01
C GLU A 290 0.01 21.53 -9.98
N GLN A 291 1.07 20.94 -9.41
CA GLN A 291 2.40 21.58 -9.39
C GLN A 291 3.03 21.68 -10.79
N LYS A 292 2.74 20.70 -11.67
CA LYS A 292 3.35 20.61 -13.00
C LYS A 292 2.53 21.25 -14.11
N SER A 293 1.21 21.47 -13.91
CA SER A 293 0.30 22.00 -14.94
C SER A 293 -0.51 23.18 -14.46
N ALA A 294 -0.32 24.35 -15.10
CA ALA A 294 -1.14 25.54 -14.84
C ALA A 294 -2.61 25.30 -15.20
N PHE A 295 -2.92 24.54 -16.24
CA PHE A 295 -4.28 24.17 -16.62
C PHE A 295 -4.99 23.41 -15.50
N VAL A 296 -4.35 22.39 -14.93
CA VAL A 296 -4.92 21.60 -13.84
C VAL A 296 -5.14 22.46 -12.59
N ARG A 297 -4.22 23.37 -12.29
CA ARG A 297 -4.35 24.30 -11.16
C ARG A 297 -5.59 25.19 -11.29
N THR A 298 -5.87 25.67 -12.50
CA THR A 298 -7.04 26.53 -12.79
C THR A 298 -8.35 25.73 -12.82
N HIS A 299 -8.29 24.44 -13.29
CA HIS A 299 -9.47 23.58 -13.47
C HIS A 299 -9.44 22.37 -12.53
N LYS A 300 -9.07 22.58 -11.26
CA LYS A 300 -8.87 21.50 -10.28
C LYS A 300 -10.09 20.60 -10.14
N ASN A 301 -11.27 21.16 -9.88
CA ASN A 301 -12.47 20.38 -9.60
C ASN A 301 -12.95 19.53 -10.81
N PRO A 302 -13.05 20.08 -12.04
CA PRO A 302 -13.42 19.25 -13.19
C PRO A 302 -12.37 18.18 -13.54
N VAL A 303 -11.07 18.47 -13.35
CA VAL A 303 -10.03 17.46 -13.54
C VAL A 303 -10.14 16.35 -12.50
N LEU A 304 -10.37 16.70 -11.24
CA LEU A 304 -10.57 15.72 -10.17
C LEU A 304 -11.79 14.83 -10.44
N LEU A 305 -12.90 15.42 -10.93
CA LEU A 305 -14.08 14.68 -11.34
C LEU A 305 -13.77 13.72 -12.49
N ALA A 306 -13.11 14.20 -13.54
CA ALA A 306 -12.73 13.36 -14.69
C ALA A 306 -11.86 12.17 -14.27
N VAL A 307 -10.86 12.42 -13.42
CA VAL A 307 -10.00 11.37 -12.86
C VAL A 307 -10.81 10.36 -12.02
N SER A 308 -11.76 10.84 -11.20
CA SER A 308 -12.61 9.97 -10.38
C SER A 308 -13.52 9.09 -11.25
N VAL A 309 -14.10 9.63 -12.32
CA VAL A 309 -14.92 8.87 -13.28
C VAL A 309 -14.07 7.85 -14.03
N LEU A 310 -12.87 8.21 -14.47
CA LEU A 310 -11.93 7.29 -15.12
C LEU A 310 -11.50 6.17 -14.17
N ALA A 311 -11.23 6.49 -12.90
CA ALA A 311 -10.89 5.50 -11.89
C ALA A 311 -12.05 4.52 -11.61
N TRP A 312 -13.28 5.03 -11.53
CA TRP A 312 -14.46 4.19 -11.45
C TRP A 312 -14.60 3.26 -12.66
N ALA A 313 -14.49 3.78 -13.88
CA ALA A 313 -14.60 2.97 -15.09
C ALA A 313 -13.50 1.89 -15.14
N ALA A 314 -12.26 2.24 -14.82
CA ALA A 314 -11.15 1.30 -14.75
C ALA A 314 -11.31 0.26 -13.63
N SER A 315 -12.00 0.59 -12.54
CA SER A 315 -12.24 -0.35 -11.43
C SER A 315 -13.13 -1.55 -11.82
N LEU A 316 -13.87 -1.43 -12.91
CA LEU A 316 -14.71 -2.52 -13.44
C LEU A 316 -13.91 -3.68 -14.07
N LEU A 317 -12.59 -3.52 -14.24
CA LEU A 317 -11.70 -4.61 -14.64
C LEU A 317 -11.63 -5.75 -13.62
N GLY A 318 -12.03 -5.49 -12.37
CA GLY A 318 -11.97 -6.46 -11.28
C GLY A 318 -10.77 -6.26 -10.36
N PHE A 319 -10.97 -6.54 -9.07
CA PHE A 319 -9.97 -6.27 -8.04
C PHE A 319 -8.76 -7.20 -8.14
N ALA A 320 -9.01 -8.52 -8.29
CA ALA A 320 -7.95 -9.53 -8.41
C ALA A 320 -7.11 -9.33 -9.68
N GLU A 321 -7.73 -8.97 -10.81
CA GLU A 321 -7.05 -8.71 -12.08
C GLU A 321 -6.11 -7.50 -12.00
N ILE A 322 -6.55 -6.41 -11.34
CA ILE A 322 -5.71 -5.22 -11.15
C ILE A 322 -4.48 -5.58 -10.30
N ILE A 323 -4.65 -6.33 -9.23
CA ILE A 323 -3.56 -6.78 -8.36
C ILE A 323 -2.62 -7.73 -9.12
N GLY A 324 -3.16 -8.66 -9.89
CA GLY A 324 -2.37 -9.66 -10.61
C GLY A 324 -1.63 -9.16 -11.83
N THR A 325 -2.05 -8.02 -12.39
CA THR A 325 -1.51 -7.50 -13.65
C THR A 325 -0.81 -6.16 -13.48
N VAL A 326 -1.55 -5.15 -12.99
CA VAL A 326 -1.05 -3.78 -12.92
C VAL A 326 0.06 -3.64 -11.88
N TYR A 327 -0.11 -4.24 -10.70
CA TYR A 327 0.86 -4.12 -9.62
C TYR A 327 2.23 -4.75 -9.93
N PRO A 328 2.31 -5.97 -10.50
CA PRO A 328 3.59 -6.51 -10.95
C PRO A 328 4.28 -5.65 -12.01
N ILE A 329 3.54 -5.09 -12.98
CA ILE A 329 4.10 -4.21 -14.01
C ILE A 329 4.74 -2.97 -13.37
N PHE A 330 4.02 -2.29 -12.47
CA PHE A 330 4.60 -1.19 -11.71
C PHE A 330 5.75 -1.64 -10.82
N GLY A 331 5.71 -2.86 -10.30
CA GLY A 331 6.78 -3.47 -9.53
C GLY A 331 8.10 -3.52 -10.32
N TYR A 332 8.07 -4.04 -11.54
CA TYR A 332 9.24 -4.08 -12.42
C TYR A 332 9.82 -2.69 -12.69
N ILE A 333 8.96 -1.72 -13.02
CA ILE A 333 9.38 -0.33 -13.24
C ILE A 333 10.00 0.25 -11.97
N SER A 334 9.40 -0.03 -10.82
CA SER A 334 9.80 0.52 -9.52
C SER A 334 11.12 -0.05 -9.00
N ILE A 335 11.54 -1.24 -9.43
CA ILE A 335 12.86 -1.80 -9.07
C ILE A 335 13.98 -0.82 -9.46
N ALA A 336 13.89 -0.20 -10.64
CA ALA A 336 14.86 0.80 -11.05
C ALA A 336 14.88 2.02 -10.11
N PHE A 337 13.72 2.45 -9.63
CA PHE A 337 13.61 3.56 -8.69
C PHE A 337 14.16 3.23 -7.29
N LEU A 338 14.04 1.97 -6.84
CA LEU A 338 14.70 1.52 -5.62
C LEU A 338 16.22 1.61 -5.73
N VAL A 339 16.78 1.20 -6.85
CA VAL A 339 18.23 1.33 -7.12
C VAL A 339 18.65 2.80 -7.09
N PHE A 340 17.88 3.70 -7.75
CA PHE A 340 18.15 5.12 -7.71
C PHE A 340 18.09 5.71 -6.29
N LEU A 341 17.12 5.29 -5.49
CA LEU A 341 16.98 5.70 -4.09
C LEU A 341 18.22 5.32 -3.27
N VAL A 342 18.70 4.09 -3.41
CA VAL A 342 19.90 3.61 -2.73
C VAL A 342 21.13 4.41 -3.15
N ILE A 343 21.33 4.64 -4.46
CA ILE A 343 22.41 5.46 -4.99
C ILE A 343 22.33 6.89 -4.41
N HIS A 344 21.13 7.48 -4.39
CA HIS A 344 20.91 8.83 -3.87
C HIS A 344 21.30 8.94 -2.38
N PHE A 345 20.89 7.94 -1.59
CA PHE A 345 21.25 7.91 -0.17
C PHE A 345 22.76 7.93 0.05
N PHE A 346 23.51 7.08 -0.64
CA PHE A 346 24.96 7.02 -0.48
C PHE A 346 25.66 8.29 -0.99
N ARG A 347 25.17 8.92 -2.05
CA ARG A 347 25.66 10.22 -2.53
C ARG A 347 25.41 11.32 -1.51
N ALA A 348 24.19 11.45 -1.00
CA ALA A 348 23.85 12.46 0.00
C ALA A 348 24.64 12.28 1.31
N LYS A 349 24.95 11.03 1.69
CA LYS A 349 25.79 10.72 2.84
C LYS A 349 27.22 11.20 2.64
N LYS A 350 27.83 10.99 1.47
CA LYS A 350 29.19 11.45 1.14
C LYS A 350 29.32 12.97 1.15
N THR A 351 28.32 13.68 0.64
CA THR A 351 28.34 15.16 0.59
C THR A 351 28.27 15.81 1.97
N LYS A 352 27.70 15.13 2.98
CA LYS A 352 27.62 15.65 4.37
C LYS A 352 28.83 15.34 5.25
N GLN A 353 29.73 14.44 4.86
CA GLN A 353 30.92 14.09 5.63
C GLN A 353 32.07 15.12 5.57
N PRO A 354 32.26 15.99 4.54
CA PRO A 354 33.38 16.94 4.51
C PRO A 354 33.26 18.14 5.45
N GLN A 355 32.16 18.31 6.18
CA GLN A 355 31.96 19.47 7.08
C GLN A 355 32.25 19.18 8.56
N GLN A 356 32.80 18.01 8.92
CA GLN A 356 33.09 17.60 10.29
C GLN A 356 34.55 17.09 10.46
N ALA A 357 35.45 17.36 9.52
CA ALA A 357 36.89 17.11 9.67
C ALA A 357 37.65 18.42 9.87
#